data_9f3391c042129da1bd8ddc03bc443b8f
#
_entry.id   9f3391c042129da1bd8ddc03bc443b8f
#
_cell.length_a   1.000
_cell.length_b   1.000
_cell.length_c   1.000
_cell.angle_alpha   90.00
_cell.angle_beta   90.00
_cell.angle_gamma   90.00
#
_symmetry.space_group_name_H-M   'P 1'
#
loop_
_entity.id
_entity.type
_entity.pdbx_description
1 polymer ?
#
loop_
_entity_poly.entity_id
_entity_poly.type
_entity_poly.pdbx_seq_one_letter_code
_entity_poly.pdbx_strand_id
1 'polypeptide(L)'
;MSNKPDTHTAENGSATMHKTRFSLAGIVFLIFCMCAAGAFGVEDMIPSVGPGLTIALLIIIPILWAAPMGIYTAELGALAPVDAGPYVWMKMAYGEMWGFCMNWWLMLAIYLGQAAYVVIAVGYIGKVIALTPLVATIIKVAIVVVLTIVNLIGLKEVSILSTIFSIIIIVMFALVTIVGFANWNYNPIEPFIPESSDIVSSLGTGLAIGIWLYCGYIQISNLGGEIANPEIVPKGMKVSIIIITLNFLLPTIAGLASLGNYESWGTGIEEGVLNYSSVLIHYTGPALGIAFMIMAVVSSCSTTNSIIASGSRLFLILAEDNLCPGFLSKLTKKSKMPFWPIIILAVVTIIFVNFDFSMIVNIVSPVLFILYVGLAFAFLKIRKKYPVEERTVWYAKGGKALKAYVIGGMFLIGFIGIMVNGLEFFTFSFLITVSGLVAYVAFKRLYGGLYKKDPKKYPINPKTKLAQGDVWRMGIFFMIFGLLMFIGSFVISWYEGSWGPAYYLETYGEGLLGNFYGMISICRWCGLGGAVLGVILFIIGRKTDNVSTEC
;
A
#
# COMPACT_ATOMS: atom_id res chain seq x y z
N MET A 1 -21.52 32.46 1.04
CA MET A 1 -21.49 31.36 2.02
C MET A 1 -20.24 30.53 1.74
N SER A 2 -19.30 30.50 2.67
CA SER A 2 -17.99 29.84 2.49
C SER A 2 -18.18 28.33 2.29
N ASN A 3 -17.86 27.81 1.09
CA ASN A 3 -17.81 26.38 0.76
C ASN A 3 -16.59 25.69 1.41
N LYS A 4 -16.38 25.90 2.71
CA LYS A 4 -15.42 25.06 3.43
C LYS A 4 -15.97 23.63 3.48
N PRO A 5 -15.14 22.61 3.20
CA PRO A 5 -15.55 21.23 3.47
C PRO A 5 -15.99 21.11 4.93
N ASP A 6 -17.10 20.44 5.16
CA ASP A 6 -17.62 20.15 6.49
C ASP A 6 -16.63 19.23 7.22
N THR A 7 -15.51 19.80 7.68
CA THR A 7 -14.52 19.12 8.54
C THR A 7 -15.06 18.95 9.97
N HIS A 8 -16.17 19.61 10.31
CA HIS A 8 -16.82 19.53 11.62
C HIS A 8 -17.30 18.14 12.02
N THR A 9 -17.40 17.18 11.09
CA THR A 9 -17.70 15.80 11.47
C THR A 9 -16.50 15.06 12.08
N ALA A 10 -15.29 15.61 11.95
CA ALA A 10 -14.08 15.08 12.60
C ALA A 10 -13.79 15.75 13.96
N GLU A 11 -14.32 16.96 14.20
CA GLU A 11 -14.02 17.71 15.45
C GLU A 11 -14.83 17.26 16.67
N ASN A 12 -15.96 16.57 16.49
CA ASN A 12 -16.85 16.22 17.60
C ASN A 12 -16.72 14.77 18.11
N GLY A 13 -15.66 14.04 17.78
CA GLY A 13 -15.51 12.64 18.19
C GLY A 13 -14.08 12.14 18.37
N SER A 14 -13.07 12.83 17.84
CA SER A 14 -11.71 12.35 18.05
C SER A 14 -11.26 12.70 19.47
N ALA A 15 -10.94 11.68 20.26
CA ALA A 15 -10.10 11.88 21.44
C ALA A 15 -8.92 12.73 21.00
N THR A 16 -8.79 13.95 21.56
CA THR A 16 -7.81 14.97 21.14
C THR A 16 -6.40 14.40 21.21
N MET A 17 -5.89 13.91 20.07
CA MET A 17 -4.51 13.50 19.93
C MET A 17 -3.61 14.74 19.92
N HIS A 18 -2.41 14.64 20.45
CA HIS A 18 -1.51 15.78 20.52
C HIS A 18 -1.04 16.20 19.14
N LYS A 19 -1.34 17.46 18.75
CA LYS A 19 -0.81 18.05 17.52
C LYS A 19 0.69 18.36 17.67
N THR A 20 1.48 17.87 16.73
CA THR A 20 2.92 18.08 16.69
C THR A 20 3.30 18.99 15.51
N ARG A 21 4.15 20.00 15.77
CA ARG A 21 4.70 20.85 14.71
C ARG A 21 5.99 20.24 14.19
N PHE A 22 6.04 20.00 12.89
CA PHE A 22 7.20 19.40 12.23
C PHE A 22 8.03 20.45 11.49
N SER A 23 9.35 20.23 11.41
CA SER A 23 10.20 20.89 10.44
C SER A 23 10.03 20.24 9.06
N LEU A 24 10.48 20.91 7.99
CA LEU A 24 10.47 20.32 6.64
C LEU A 24 11.28 19.00 6.62
N ALA A 25 12.45 18.97 7.24
CA ALA A 25 13.26 17.76 7.36
C ALA A 25 12.51 16.66 8.12
N GLY A 26 11.82 17.00 9.22
CA GLY A 26 11.02 16.05 9.99
C GLY A 26 9.91 15.40 9.15
N ILE A 27 9.18 16.17 8.33
CA ILE A 27 8.17 15.62 7.40
C ILE A 27 8.82 14.76 6.33
N VAL A 28 9.95 15.18 5.74
CA VAL A 28 10.67 14.42 4.70
C VAL A 28 11.09 13.06 5.24
N PHE A 29 11.75 13.01 6.40
CA PHE A 29 12.21 11.76 6.99
C PHE A 29 11.07 10.89 7.53
N LEU A 30 9.98 11.49 8.00
CA LEU A 30 8.79 10.75 8.40
C LEU A 30 8.15 10.06 7.19
N ILE A 31 7.99 10.76 6.06
CA ILE A 31 7.49 10.17 4.81
C ILE A 31 8.46 9.11 4.31
N PHE A 32 9.77 9.37 4.34
CA PHE A 32 10.80 8.38 3.97
C PHE A 32 10.64 7.10 4.79
N CYS A 33 10.54 7.20 6.11
CA CYS A 33 10.38 6.05 7.00
C CYS A 33 9.08 5.27 6.78
N MET A 34 8.00 5.95 6.37
CA MET A 34 6.72 5.31 6.07
C MET A 34 6.69 4.62 4.71
N CYS A 35 7.54 5.05 3.76
CA CYS A 35 7.58 4.52 2.41
C CYS A 35 8.69 3.49 2.22
N ALA A 36 9.85 3.75 2.79
CA ALA A 36 11.05 3.01 2.51
C ALA A 36 11.89 2.83 3.77
N ALA A 37 12.17 1.59 4.12
CA ALA A 37 13.18 1.29 5.12
C ALA A 37 14.62 1.48 4.58
N GLY A 38 14.78 1.81 3.30
CA GLY A 38 15.97 1.76 2.45
C GLY A 38 15.62 1.06 1.14
N ALA A 39 16.57 0.74 0.30
CA ALA A 39 16.36 0.04 -0.98
C ALA A 39 16.06 -1.46 -0.81
N PHE A 40 15.64 -1.88 0.38
CA PHE A 40 15.35 -3.28 0.70
C PHE A 40 14.13 -3.79 -0.07
N GLY A 41 14.25 -5.01 -0.61
CA GLY A 41 13.25 -5.62 -1.49
C GLY A 41 13.54 -5.40 -2.98
N VAL A 42 14.41 -4.44 -3.36
CA VAL A 42 14.93 -4.35 -4.73
C VAL A 42 15.84 -5.54 -5.03
N GLU A 43 16.53 -6.05 -4.02
CA GLU A 43 17.40 -7.23 -4.13
C GLU A 43 16.67 -8.46 -4.65
N ASP A 44 15.41 -8.69 -4.24
CA ASP A 44 14.58 -9.80 -4.74
C ASP A 44 14.00 -9.50 -6.13
N MET A 45 13.90 -8.23 -6.50
CA MET A 45 13.46 -7.81 -7.83
C MET A 45 14.52 -8.11 -8.90
N ILE A 46 15.80 -7.92 -8.56
CA ILE A 46 16.91 -8.06 -9.51
C ILE A 46 16.95 -9.43 -10.20
N PRO A 47 16.99 -10.58 -9.50
CA PRO A 47 17.06 -11.89 -10.15
C PRO A 47 15.77 -12.26 -10.90
N SER A 48 14.62 -11.83 -10.39
CA SER A 48 13.32 -12.19 -10.95
C SER A 48 12.95 -11.39 -12.20
N VAL A 49 13.44 -10.16 -12.31
CA VAL A 49 13.06 -9.17 -13.33
C VAL A 49 14.18 -8.92 -14.33
N GLY A 50 15.41 -9.12 -13.92
CA GLY A 50 16.63 -8.76 -14.62
C GLY A 50 17.12 -7.36 -14.29
N PRO A 51 18.45 -7.15 -14.37
CA PRO A 51 19.09 -5.88 -14.02
C PRO A 51 18.56 -4.67 -14.79
N GLY A 52 18.48 -4.77 -16.11
CA GLY A 52 18.09 -3.66 -16.97
C GLY A 52 16.63 -3.23 -16.75
N LEU A 53 15.70 -4.19 -16.71
CA LEU A 53 14.28 -3.89 -16.49
C LEU A 53 14.04 -3.40 -15.04
N THR A 54 14.77 -3.92 -14.04
CA THR A 54 14.72 -3.41 -12.66
C THR A 54 15.07 -1.92 -12.62
N ILE A 55 16.21 -1.52 -13.22
CA ILE A 55 16.63 -0.10 -13.27
C ILE A 55 15.58 0.75 -14.02
N ALA A 56 15.08 0.26 -15.16
CA ALA A 56 14.03 0.97 -15.91
C ALA A 56 12.77 1.19 -15.06
N LEU A 57 12.30 0.17 -14.35
CA LEU A 57 11.12 0.27 -13.48
C LEU A 57 11.35 1.18 -12.28
N LEU A 58 12.55 1.19 -11.68
CA LEU A 58 12.89 2.12 -10.61
C LEU A 58 12.87 3.61 -11.06
N ILE A 59 12.94 3.88 -12.37
CA ILE A 59 12.78 5.23 -12.95
C ILE A 59 11.33 5.49 -13.36
N ILE A 60 10.64 4.52 -13.97
CA ILE A 60 9.30 4.69 -14.54
C ILE A 60 8.22 4.76 -13.44
N ILE A 61 8.29 3.87 -12.46
CA ILE A 61 7.28 3.79 -11.40
C ILE A 61 7.19 5.08 -10.57
N PRO A 62 8.26 5.73 -10.12
CA PRO A 62 8.13 7.00 -9.42
C PRO A 62 7.48 8.09 -10.25
N ILE A 63 7.68 8.10 -11.57
CA ILE A 63 7.07 9.09 -12.47
C ILE A 63 5.57 8.80 -12.65
N LEU A 64 5.19 7.57 -12.95
CA LEU A 64 3.81 7.24 -13.32
C LEU A 64 2.93 6.83 -12.13
N TRP A 65 3.51 6.50 -10.99
CA TRP A 65 2.82 6.00 -9.81
C TRP A 65 3.06 6.87 -8.57
N ALA A 66 4.32 7.03 -8.11
CA ALA A 66 4.60 7.75 -6.87
C ALA A 66 4.32 9.25 -6.95
N ALA A 67 4.69 9.92 -8.05
CA ALA A 67 4.46 11.35 -8.21
C ALA A 67 2.95 11.69 -8.32
N PRO A 68 2.12 11.00 -9.12
CA PRO A 68 0.67 11.14 -9.06
C PRO A 68 0.09 10.93 -7.67
N MET A 69 0.52 9.87 -6.96
CA MET A 69 0.11 9.58 -5.58
C MET A 69 0.49 10.72 -4.62
N GLY A 70 1.72 11.20 -4.70
CA GLY A 70 2.20 12.32 -3.90
C GLY A 70 1.40 13.61 -4.16
N ILE A 71 1.03 13.88 -5.41
CA ILE A 71 0.23 15.05 -5.79
C ILE A 71 -1.16 15.01 -5.15
N TYR A 72 -1.91 13.92 -5.32
CA TYR A 72 -3.25 13.89 -4.74
C TYR A 72 -3.23 13.77 -3.22
N THR A 73 -2.26 13.04 -2.64
CA THR A 73 -2.11 12.96 -1.18
C THR A 73 -1.82 14.32 -0.57
N ALA A 74 -0.90 15.09 -1.16
CA ALA A 74 -0.56 16.43 -0.71
C ALA A 74 -1.74 17.41 -0.83
N GLU A 75 -2.48 17.36 -1.94
CA GLU A 75 -3.60 18.26 -2.18
C GLU A 75 -4.82 17.93 -1.32
N LEU A 76 -5.18 16.65 -1.24
CA LEU A 76 -6.33 16.23 -0.43
C LEU A 76 -6.02 16.35 1.06
N GLY A 77 -4.77 16.11 1.48
CA GLY A 77 -4.31 16.33 2.84
C GLY A 77 -4.30 17.81 3.23
N ALA A 78 -3.95 18.72 2.31
CA ALA A 78 -4.06 20.16 2.56
C ALA A 78 -5.53 20.63 2.64
N LEU A 79 -6.43 20.03 1.85
CA LEU A 79 -7.85 20.37 1.85
C LEU A 79 -8.57 19.84 3.09
N ALA A 80 -8.24 18.64 3.54
CA ALA A 80 -8.83 17.98 4.70
C ALA A 80 -7.73 17.32 5.54
N PRO A 81 -7.05 18.09 6.41
CA PRO A 81 -5.97 17.62 7.27
C PRO A 81 -6.55 16.88 8.49
N VAL A 82 -6.97 15.64 8.28
CA VAL A 82 -7.61 14.77 9.28
C VAL A 82 -6.96 13.40 9.29
N ASP A 83 -7.13 12.66 10.39
CA ASP A 83 -6.65 11.28 10.47
C ASP A 83 -7.41 10.36 9.53
N ALA A 84 -6.77 9.26 9.11
CA ALA A 84 -7.29 8.34 8.10
C ALA A 84 -7.75 9.07 6.83
N GLY A 85 -6.92 9.98 6.30
CA GLY A 85 -7.22 10.82 5.12
C GLY A 85 -7.89 10.06 3.97
N PRO A 86 -7.39 8.89 3.52
CA PRO A 86 -7.98 8.13 2.43
C PRO A 86 -9.46 7.78 2.64
N TYR A 87 -9.83 7.39 3.86
CA TYR A 87 -11.23 7.17 4.25
C TYR A 87 -12.07 8.43 4.07
N VAL A 88 -11.59 9.54 4.63
CA VAL A 88 -12.32 10.82 4.62
C VAL A 88 -12.44 11.36 3.21
N TRP A 89 -11.38 11.32 2.41
CA TRP A 89 -11.39 11.79 1.02
C TRP A 89 -12.34 10.98 0.15
N MET A 90 -12.32 9.65 0.27
CA MET A 90 -13.24 8.81 -0.48
C MET A 90 -14.69 9.03 -0.02
N LYS A 91 -14.93 9.20 1.30
CA LYS A 91 -16.24 9.55 1.87
C LYS A 91 -16.73 10.89 1.34
N MET A 92 -15.88 11.92 1.25
CA MET A 92 -16.19 13.24 0.67
C MET A 92 -16.53 13.15 -0.83
N ALA A 93 -15.84 12.29 -1.58
CA ALA A 93 -16.04 12.12 -3.01
C ALA A 93 -17.29 11.31 -3.35
N TYR A 94 -17.46 10.15 -2.72
CA TYR A 94 -18.40 9.12 -3.15
C TYR A 94 -19.35 8.60 -2.07
N GLY A 95 -19.22 9.07 -0.82
CA GLY A 95 -20.08 8.71 0.30
C GLY A 95 -19.52 7.60 1.18
N GLU A 96 -20.31 7.22 2.19
CA GLU A 96 -19.93 6.35 3.30
C GLU A 96 -19.42 4.97 2.85
N MET A 97 -20.14 4.33 1.92
CA MET A 97 -19.79 3.02 1.40
C MET A 97 -18.38 2.98 0.82
N TRP A 98 -18.06 3.91 -0.07
CA TRP A 98 -16.75 3.97 -0.71
C TRP A 98 -15.65 4.39 0.26
N GLY A 99 -15.98 5.26 1.24
CA GLY A 99 -15.07 5.56 2.35
C GLY A 99 -14.72 4.29 3.12
N PHE A 100 -15.72 3.49 3.51
CA PHE A 100 -15.50 2.21 4.20
C PHE A 100 -14.65 1.24 3.37
N CYS A 101 -15.01 1.02 2.10
CA CYS A 101 -14.26 0.12 1.22
C CYS A 101 -12.79 0.56 1.08
N MET A 102 -12.54 1.86 0.90
CA MET A 102 -11.20 2.41 0.83
C MET A 102 -10.40 2.14 2.11
N ASN A 103 -11.01 2.37 3.27
CA ASN A 103 -10.36 2.10 4.54
C ASN A 103 -10.12 0.61 4.77
N TRP A 104 -11.06 -0.25 4.34
CA TRP A 104 -10.94 -1.70 4.40
C TRP A 104 -9.76 -2.20 3.56
N TRP A 105 -9.66 -1.75 2.32
CA TRP A 105 -8.53 -2.10 1.44
C TRP A 105 -7.20 -1.57 1.98
N LEU A 106 -7.16 -0.34 2.50
CA LEU A 106 -5.96 0.21 3.11
C LEU A 106 -5.54 -0.58 4.36
N MET A 107 -6.50 -1.01 5.18
CA MET A 107 -6.22 -1.90 6.31
C MET A 107 -5.62 -3.22 5.85
N LEU A 108 -6.20 -3.87 4.84
CA LEU A 108 -5.64 -5.11 4.30
C LEU A 108 -4.21 -4.90 3.79
N ALA A 109 -3.97 -3.85 3.00
CA ALA A 109 -2.63 -3.53 2.49
C ALA A 109 -1.60 -3.34 3.62
N ILE A 110 -1.96 -2.59 4.67
CA ILE A 110 -1.07 -2.30 5.79
C ILE A 110 -0.87 -3.53 6.69
N TYR A 111 -1.95 -4.22 7.04
CA TYR A 111 -1.91 -5.31 8.02
C TYR A 111 -1.21 -6.56 7.49
N LEU A 112 -1.33 -6.80 6.18
CA LEU A 112 -0.61 -7.90 5.53
C LEU A 112 0.82 -7.48 5.16
N GLY A 113 0.96 -6.30 4.54
CA GLY A 113 2.21 -5.85 3.93
C GLY A 113 3.33 -5.50 4.91
N GLN A 114 3.02 -5.12 6.14
CA GLN A 114 4.06 -4.79 7.12
C GLN A 114 4.92 -5.98 7.53
N ALA A 115 4.40 -7.22 7.40
CA ALA A 115 5.17 -8.42 7.68
C ALA A 115 6.44 -8.53 6.81
N ALA A 116 6.40 -7.99 5.58
CA ALA A 116 7.53 -7.97 4.66
C ALA A 116 8.78 -7.29 5.28
N TYR A 117 8.59 -6.18 6.00
CA TYR A 117 9.73 -5.49 6.65
C TYR A 117 10.34 -6.31 7.79
N VAL A 118 9.54 -7.09 8.52
CA VAL A 118 10.04 -8.00 9.56
C VAL A 118 10.80 -9.17 8.94
N VAL A 119 10.33 -9.68 7.80
CA VAL A 119 11.01 -10.73 7.02
C VAL A 119 12.36 -10.23 6.53
N ILE A 120 12.42 -9.03 5.93
CA ILE A 120 13.65 -8.37 5.51
C ILE A 120 14.62 -8.20 6.70
N ALA A 121 14.15 -7.69 7.84
CA ALA A 121 14.99 -7.50 9.03
C ALA A 121 15.67 -8.81 9.47
N VAL A 122 14.93 -9.92 9.52
CA VAL A 122 15.46 -11.21 9.93
C VAL A 122 16.35 -11.83 8.83
N GLY A 123 16.07 -11.57 7.56
CA GLY A 123 16.96 -11.91 6.45
C GLY A 123 18.36 -11.32 6.66
N TYR A 124 18.45 -10.02 7.02
CA TYR A 124 19.74 -9.38 7.32
C TYR A 124 20.40 -9.90 8.60
N ILE A 125 19.63 -10.29 9.63
CA ILE A 125 20.19 -10.97 10.82
C ILE A 125 20.82 -12.31 10.41
N GLY A 126 20.14 -13.07 9.53
CA GLY A 126 20.60 -14.36 9.02
C GLY A 126 21.92 -14.30 8.25
N LYS A 127 22.28 -13.12 7.70
CA LYS A 127 23.60 -12.91 7.06
C LYS A 127 24.75 -12.74 8.07
N VAL A 128 24.44 -12.37 9.30
CA VAL A 128 25.46 -12.19 10.37
C VAL A 128 25.57 -13.45 11.23
N ILE A 129 24.45 -14.11 11.47
CA ILE A 129 24.34 -15.27 12.37
C ILE A 129 23.53 -16.35 11.65
N ALA A 130 24.08 -17.55 11.50
CA ALA A 130 23.34 -18.68 10.94
C ALA A 130 22.06 -18.95 11.75
N LEU A 131 20.91 -18.85 11.11
CA LEU A 131 19.60 -19.03 11.72
C LEU A 131 18.95 -20.32 11.23
N THR A 132 18.46 -21.14 12.15
CA THR A 132 17.53 -22.21 11.77
C THR A 132 16.14 -21.59 11.50
N PRO A 133 15.26 -22.24 10.69
CA PRO A 133 13.92 -21.72 10.41
C PRO A 133 13.10 -21.42 11.66
N LEU A 134 13.22 -22.27 12.70
CA LEU A 134 12.54 -22.06 13.99
C LEU A 134 13.06 -20.80 14.71
N VAL A 135 14.38 -20.63 14.78
CA VAL A 135 14.99 -19.44 15.43
C VAL A 135 14.62 -18.17 14.67
N ALA A 136 14.65 -18.20 13.34
CA ALA A 136 14.20 -17.08 12.51
C ALA A 136 12.74 -16.69 12.81
N THR A 137 11.83 -17.66 12.89
CA THR A 137 10.43 -17.42 13.26
C THR A 137 10.30 -16.83 14.66
N ILE A 138 11.02 -17.34 15.65
CA ILE A 138 11.01 -16.79 17.03
C ILE A 138 11.48 -15.34 17.03
N ILE A 139 12.55 -15.01 16.30
CA ILE A 139 13.06 -13.63 16.21
C ILE A 139 12.03 -12.72 15.53
N LYS A 140 11.39 -13.15 14.42
CA LYS A 140 10.30 -12.41 13.76
C LYS A 140 9.17 -12.07 14.73
N VAL A 141 8.68 -13.06 15.48
CA VAL A 141 7.63 -12.88 16.48
C VAL A 141 8.08 -11.94 17.60
N ALA A 142 9.30 -12.10 18.11
CA ALA A 142 9.86 -11.23 19.15
C ALA A 142 9.92 -9.76 18.71
N ILE A 143 10.37 -9.49 17.47
CA ILE A 143 10.38 -8.14 16.88
C ILE A 143 8.96 -7.56 16.87
N VAL A 144 7.96 -8.29 16.38
CA VAL A 144 6.57 -7.82 16.34
C VAL A 144 6.05 -7.51 17.73
N VAL A 145 6.29 -8.38 18.72
CA VAL A 145 5.86 -8.17 20.11
C VAL A 145 6.51 -6.92 20.72
N VAL A 146 7.82 -6.76 20.55
CA VAL A 146 8.55 -5.58 21.07
C VAL A 146 8.00 -4.30 20.44
N LEU A 147 7.83 -4.26 19.12
CA LEU A 147 7.30 -3.08 18.42
C LEU A 147 5.84 -2.78 18.80
N THR A 148 5.05 -3.82 19.07
CA THR A 148 3.68 -3.68 19.61
C THR A 148 3.70 -2.98 20.97
N ILE A 149 4.56 -3.42 21.89
CA ILE A 149 4.72 -2.81 23.21
C ILE A 149 5.17 -1.35 23.09
N VAL A 150 6.15 -1.05 22.23
CA VAL A 150 6.63 0.32 21.98
C VAL A 150 5.48 1.21 21.48
N ASN A 151 4.65 0.73 20.55
CA ASN A 151 3.48 1.49 20.05
C ASN A 151 2.41 1.72 21.14
N LEU A 152 2.24 0.80 22.07
CA LEU A 152 1.32 0.98 23.20
C LEU A 152 1.82 2.00 24.23
N ILE A 153 3.14 2.24 24.31
CA ILE A 153 3.76 3.22 25.23
C ILE A 153 3.54 4.66 24.71
N GLY A 154 3.67 4.92 23.41
CA GLY A 154 3.37 6.24 22.81
C GLY A 154 4.16 6.58 21.54
N LEU A 155 3.75 7.66 20.87
CA LEU A 155 4.23 8.07 19.54
C LEU A 155 5.39 9.06 19.52
N LYS A 156 5.61 9.81 20.60
CA LYS A 156 6.57 10.93 20.59
C LYS A 156 7.99 10.44 20.32
N GLU A 157 8.35 9.34 20.96
CA GLU A 157 9.64 8.69 20.84
C GLU A 157 9.84 8.04 19.47
N VAL A 158 8.75 7.54 18.85
CA VAL A 158 8.74 6.92 17.52
C VAL A 158 9.23 7.91 16.45
N SER A 159 8.75 9.15 16.46
CA SER A 159 9.07 10.14 15.41
C SER A 159 10.55 10.57 15.43
N ILE A 160 11.13 10.75 16.61
CA ILE A 160 12.54 11.14 16.75
C ILE A 160 13.46 10.01 16.30
N LEU A 161 13.19 8.79 16.76
CA LEU A 161 13.95 7.60 16.38
C LEU A 161 13.87 7.33 14.88
N SER A 162 12.67 7.41 14.29
CA SER A 162 12.47 7.24 12.86
C SER A 162 13.28 8.25 12.03
N THR A 163 13.37 9.51 12.48
CA THR A 163 14.18 10.54 11.80
C THR A 163 15.66 10.18 11.84
N ILE A 164 16.19 9.83 13.02
CA ILE A 164 17.59 9.47 13.19
C ILE A 164 17.96 8.26 12.33
N PHE A 165 17.15 7.20 12.40
CA PHE A 165 17.40 5.98 11.65
C PHE A 165 17.28 6.19 10.13
N SER A 166 16.33 7.02 9.66
CA SER A 166 16.23 7.38 8.25
C SER A 166 17.47 8.10 7.73
N ILE A 167 18.06 8.99 8.52
CA ILE A 167 19.31 9.68 8.14
C ILE A 167 20.44 8.67 8.04
N ILE A 168 20.61 7.81 9.04
CA ILE A 168 21.71 6.85 9.08
C ILE A 168 21.60 5.86 7.91
N ILE A 169 20.42 5.33 7.62
CA ILE A 169 20.26 4.38 6.52
C ILE A 169 20.51 5.02 5.15
N ILE A 170 20.08 6.28 4.95
CA ILE A 170 20.39 7.03 3.73
C ILE A 170 21.91 7.20 3.56
N VAL A 171 22.63 7.51 4.64
CA VAL A 171 24.10 7.60 4.63
C VAL A 171 24.73 6.25 4.28
N MET A 172 24.22 5.15 4.85
CA MET A 172 24.73 3.81 4.55
C MET A 172 24.51 3.41 3.08
N PHE A 173 23.33 3.73 2.50
CA PHE A 173 23.11 3.51 1.06
C PHE A 173 23.95 4.45 0.18
N ALA A 174 24.23 5.66 0.62
CA ALA A 174 25.18 6.56 -0.06
C ALA A 174 26.60 5.96 -0.06
N LEU A 175 27.03 5.32 1.04
CA LEU A 175 28.31 4.60 1.09
C LEU A 175 28.33 3.41 0.11
N VAL A 176 27.28 2.59 0.06
CA VAL A 176 27.15 1.52 -0.95
C VAL A 176 27.28 2.10 -2.37
N THR A 177 26.62 3.22 -2.62
CA THR A 177 26.65 3.90 -3.93
C THR A 177 28.06 4.37 -4.28
N ILE A 178 28.74 5.05 -3.36
CA ILE A 178 30.12 5.56 -3.58
C ILE A 178 31.09 4.41 -3.80
N VAL A 179 31.05 3.40 -2.93
CA VAL A 179 31.94 2.24 -3.03
C VAL A 179 31.68 1.44 -4.31
N GLY A 180 30.40 1.21 -4.66
CA GLY A 180 30.06 0.47 -5.86
C GLY A 180 30.46 1.21 -7.15
N PHE A 181 30.22 2.52 -7.23
CA PHE A 181 30.67 3.31 -8.39
C PHE A 181 32.20 3.44 -8.49
N ALA A 182 32.92 3.49 -7.37
CA ALA A 182 34.37 3.48 -7.37
C ALA A 182 34.97 2.15 -7.89
N ASN A 183 34.18 1.07 -7.86
CA ASN A 183 34.58 -0.27 -8.27
C ASN A 183 33.69 -0.80 -9.41
N TRP A 184 33.46 0.01 -10.43
CA TRP A 184 32.64 -0.32 -11.59
C TRP A 184 33.33 -1.32 -12.51
N ASN A 185 32.89 -2.58 -12.51
CA ASN A 185 33.50 -3.69 -13.25
C ASN A 185 32.52 -4.34 -14.26
N TYR A 186 31.21 -4.18 -14.07
CA TYR A 186 30.18 -4.86 -14.85
C TYR A 186 29.19 -3.87 -15.46
N ASN A 187 28.49 -4.28 -16.51
CA ASN A 187 27.38 -3.52 -17.07
C ASN A 187 26.11 -3.73 -16.22
N PRO A 188 25.61 -2.72 -15.49
CA PRO A 188 24.50 -2.90 -14.56
C PRO A 188 23.13 -3.07 -15.24
N ILE A 189 23.04 -2.93 -16.57
CA ILE A 189 21.76 -3.06 -17.32
C ILE A 189 21.69 -4.35 -18.15
N GLU A 190 22.70 -5.20 -18.10
CA GLU A 190 22.76 -6.47 -18.82
C GLU A 190 22.79 -7.67 -17.84
N PRO A 191 21.98 -8.71 -18.13
CA PRO A 191 20.96 -8.76 -19.19
C PRO A 191 19.77 -7.83 -18.88
N PHE A 192 19.04 -7.40 -19.93
CA PHE A 192 17.87 -6.53 -19.69
C PHE A 192 16.76 -7.26 -18.93
N ILE A 193 16.49 -8.52 -19.28
CA ILE A 193 15.63 -9.49 -18.56
C ILE A 193 16.41 -10.79 -18.39
N PRO A 194 16.05 -11.68 -17.44
CA PRO A 194 16.66 -12.99 -17.30
C PRO A 194 16.47 -13.82 -18.58
N GLU A 195 17.49 -14.61 -18.97
CA GLU A 195 17.43 -15.44 -20.17
C GLU A 195 16.32 -16.52 -20.13
N SER A 196 15.97 -16.95 -18.91
CA SER A 196 14.91 -17.94 -18.65
C SER A 196 13.49 -17.36 -18.63
N SER A 197 13.31 -16.03 -18.75
CA SER A 197 12.04 -15.33 -18.58
C SER A 197 11.63 -14.58 -19.85
N ASP A 198 10.31 -14.37 -20.02
CA ASP A 198 9.77 -13.45 -21.01
C ASP A 198 9.55 -12.04 -20.43
N ILE A 199 9.50 -11.04 -21.31
CA ILE A 199 9.37 -9.62 -20.92
C ILE A 199 8.07 -9.34 -20.14
N VAL A 200 6.99 -10.06 -20.42
CA VAL A 200 5.68 -9.79 -19.79
C VAL A 200 5.65 -10.34 -18.37
N SER A 201 6.17 -11.55 -18.15
CA SER A 201 6.32 -12.15 -16.83
C SER A 201 7.25 -11.31 -15.94
N SER A 202 8.43 -10.94 -16.46
CA SER A 202 9.37 -10.06 -15.75
C SER A 202 8.76 -8.70 -15.43
N LEU A 203 7.99 -8.11 -16.36
CA LEU A 203 7.28 -6.85 -16.13
C LEU A 203 6.21 -6.98 -15.04
N GLY A 204 5.47 -8.09 -15.02
CA GLY A 204 4.47 -8.38 -14.00
C GLY A 204 5.08 -8.39 -12.60
N THR A 205 6.07 -9.24 -12.39
CA THR A 205 6.80 -9.33 -11.11
C THR A 205 7.43 -7.99 -10.73
N GLY A 206 8.05 -7.32 -11.71
CA GLY A 206 8.66 -6.01 -11.50
C GLY A 206 7.67 -4.92 -11.09
N LEU A 207 6.46 -4.90 -11.68
CA LEU A 207 5.41 -3.98 -11.28
C LEU A 207 4.86 -4.33 -9.89
N ALA A 208 4.67 -5.60 -9.54
CA ALA A 208 4.18 -5.99 -8.22
C ALA A 208 5.13 -5.52 -7.11
N ILE A 209 6.43 -5.84 -7.23
CA ILE A 209 7.44 -5.42 -6.26
C ILE A 209 7.64 -3.89 -6.30
N GLY A 210 7.78 -3.31 -7.49
CA GLY A 210 8.04 -1.89 -7.66
C GLY A 210 6.91 -1.00 -7.11
N ILE A 211 5.65 -1.39 -7.26
CA ILE A 211 4.52 -0.66 -6.69
C ILE A 211 4.53 -0.75 -5.16
N TRP A 212 4.86 -1.91 -4.59
CA TRP A 212 5.04 -2.06 -3.16
C TRP A 212 6.16 -1.15 -2.64
N LEU A 213 7.30 -1.07 -3.33
CA LEU A 213 8.42 -0.19 -2.98
C LEU A 213 8.02 1.30 -2.91
N TYR A 214 7.09 1.73 -3.78
CA TYR A 214 6.66 3.14 -3.89
C TYR A 214 5.25 3.39 -3.33
N CYS A 215 4.74 2.60 -2.36
CA CYS A 215 3.35 2.70 -1.91
C CYS A 215 3.10 3.55 -0.66
N GLY A 216 4.10 3.82 0.17
CA GLY A 216 3.91 4.36 1.53
C GLY A 216 3.52 5.84 1.63
N TYR A 217 3.58 6.63 0.57
CA TYR A 217 3.37 8.10 0.61
C TYR A 217 2.02 8.53 1.19
N ILE A 218 1.00 7.71 1.03
CA ILE A 218 -0.34 8.00 1.54
C ILE A 218 -0.42 7.89 3.07
N GLN A 219 0.48 7.16 3.70
CA GLN A 219 0.43 6.87 5.13
C GLN A 219 0.58 8.12 6.00
N ILE A 220 1.26 9.17 5.51
CA ILE A 220 1.35 10.45 6.21
C ILE A 220 -0.05 11.07 6.46
N SER A 221 -1.01 10.81 5.59
CA SER A 221 -2.38 11.32 5.74
C SER A 221 -3.20 10.58 6.81
N ASN A 222 -2.74 9.41 7.26
CA ASN A 222 -3.36 8.75 8.40
C ASN A 222 -3.06 9.47 9.72
N LEU A 223 -2.03 10.32 9.74
CA LEU A 223 -1.64 11.19 10.85
C LEU A 223 -1.98 12.67 10.58
N GLY A 224 -2.84 12.95 9.60
CA GLY A 224 -3.13 14.31 9.13
C GLY A 224 -3.66 15.23 10.22
N GLY A 225 -4.48 14.71 11.15
CA GLY A 225 -5.01 15.44 12.29
C GLY A 225 -3.98 15.76 13.38
N GLU A 226 -2.89 15.01 13.43
CA GLU A 226 -1.79 15.17 14.40
C GLU A 226 -0.71 16.16 13.91
N ILE A 227 -0.74 16.59 12.63
CA ILE A 227 0.19 17.56 12.06
C ILE A 227 -0.31 18.97 12.28
N ALA A 228 0.40 19.76 13.11
CA ALA A 228 -0.01 21.12 13.45
C ALA A 228 0.20 22.14 12.32
N ASN A 229 1.06 21.84 11.35
CA ASN A 229 1.43 22.70 10.22
C ASN A 229 1.35 21.94 8.88
N PRO A 230 0.14 21.58 8.43
CA PRO A 230 -0.07 20.75 7.23
C PRO A 230 0.41 21.39 5.92
N GLU A 231 0.64 22.70 5.90
CA GLU A 231 1.13 23.47 4.75
C GLU A 231 2.53 23.08 4.28
N ILE A 232 3.33 22.40 5.12
CA ILE A 232 4.66 21.93 4.74
C ILE A 232 4.63 20.55 4.04
N VAL A 233 3.54 19.79 4.20
CA VAL A 233 3.42 18.41 3.68
C VAL A 233 3.62 18.35 2.16
N PRO A 234 3.04 19.24 1.33
CA PRO A 234 3.26 19.21 -0.13
C PRO A 234 4.73 19.35 -0.54
N LYS A 235 5.48 20.22 0.15
CA LYS A 235 6.92 20.37 -0.12
C LYS A 235 7.71 19.17 0.37
N GLY A 236 7.37 18.67 1.56
CA GLY A 236 7.96 17.44 2.12
C GLY A 236 7.74 16.24 1.21
N MET A 237 6.51 16.05 0.70
CA MET A 237 6.16 14.98 -0.22
C MET A 237 7.03 14.99 -1.48
N LYS A 238 7.15 16.15 -2.15
CA LYS A 238 7.98 16.29 -3.35
C LYS A 238 9.44 15.92 -3.09
N VAL A 239 10.02 16.41 -2.00
CA VAL A 239 11.41 16.12 -1.63
C VAL A 239 11.58 14.64 -1.30
N SER A 240 10.64 14.04 -0.55
CA SER A 240 10.69 12.62 -0.20
C SER A 240 10.66 11.71 -1.41
N ILE A 241 9.80 11.98 -2.41
CA ILE A 241 9.75 11.19 -3.65
C ILE A 241 11.11 11.17 -4.34
N ILE A 242 11.77 12.33 -4.46
CA ILE A 242 13.10 12.43 -5.09
C ILE A 242 14.15 11.63 -4.28
N ILE A 243 14.19 11.83 -2.96
CA ILE A 243 15.15 11.14 -2.09
C ILE A 243 14.95 9.62 -2.15
N ILE A 244 13.70 9.14 -2.07
CA ILE A 244 13.37 7.71 -2.13
C ILE A 244 13.77 7.12 -3.48
N THR A 245 13.46 7.82 -4.59
CA THR A 245 13.84 7.37 -5.93
C THR A 245 15.35 7.23 -6.08
N LEU A 246 16.11 8.23 -5.64
CA LEU A 246 17.58 8.18 -5.68
C LEU A 246 18.14 7.09 -4.75
N ASN A 247 17.52 6.91 -3.58
CA ASN A 247 17.93 5.89 -2.62
C ASN A 247 17.66 4.45 -3.10
N PHE A 248 16.70 4.24 -4.00
CA PHE A 248 16.50 2.94 -4.65
C PHE A 248 17.41 2.77 -5.87
N LEU A 249 17.48 3.78 -6.72
CA LEU A 249 18.15 3.70 -8.01
C LEU A 249 19.68 3.64 -7.91
N LEU A 250 20.30 4.56 -7.16
CA LEU A 250 21.75 4.72 -7.16
C LEU A 250 22.49 3.51 -6.55
N PRO A 251 22.11 2.98 -5.36
CA PRO A 251 22.79 1.81 -4.81
C PRO A 251 22.55 0.54 -5.64
N THR A 252 21.39 0.43 -6.33
CA THR A 252 21.10 -0.69 -7.22
C THR A 252 22.04 -0.69 -8.42
N ILE A 253 22.17 0.44 -9.11
CA ILE A 253 23.13 0.59 -10.22
C ILE A 253 24.56 0.30 -9.73
N ALA A 254 24.96 0.91 -8.59
CA ALA A 254 26.29 0.77 -8.05
C ALA A 254 26.61 -0.68 -7.61
N GLY A 255 25.65 -1.34 -6.99
CA GLY A 255 25.78 -2.75 -6.57
C GLY A 255 25.95 -3.68 -7.75
N LEU A 256 25.08 -3.58 -8.76
CA LEU A 256 25.17 -4.36 -9.99
C LEU A 256 26.46 -4.07 -10.78
N ALA A 257 26.84 -2.81 -10.86
CA ALA A 257 28.07 -2.41 -11.53
C ALA A 257 29.34 -2.94 -10.85
N SER A 258 29.31 -3.14 -9.53
CA SER A 258 30.48 -3.58 -8.75
C SER A 258 30.59 -5.10 -8.62
N LEU A 259 29.51 -5.81 -8.28
CA LEU A 259 29.51 -7.23 -7.98
C LEU A 259 29.07 -8.11 -9.17
N GLY A 260 28.26 -7.58 -10.09
CA GLY A 260 27.63 -8.39 -11.14
C GLY A 260 26.74 -9.48 -10.56
N ASN A 261 26.78 -10.69 -11.13
CA ASN A 261 26.10 -11.91 -10.68
C ASN A 261 24.66 -11.66 -10.18
N TYR A 262 23.84 -11.10 -11.06
CA TYR A 262 22.49 -10.63 -10.71
C TYR A 262 21.57 -11.75 -10.18
N GLU A 263 21.79 -12.99 -10.59
CA GLU A 263 20.99 -14.16 -10.18
C GLU A 263 21.14 -14.51 -8.70
N SER A 264 22.25 -14.12 -8.09
CA SER A 264 22.53 -14.37 -6.68
C SER A 264 22.00 -13.28 -5.73
N TRP A 265 21.37 -12.21 -6.26
CA TRP A 265 20.83 -11.15 -5.40
C TRP A 265 19.55 -11.60 -4.69
N GLY A 266 19.35 -11.11 -3.46
CA GLY A 266 18.13 -11.38 -2.71
C GLY A 266 18.19 -11.02 -1.23
N THR A 267 17.03 -11.09 -0.57
CA THR A 267 16.88 -10.89 0.87
C THR A 267 16.92 -12.21 1.66
N GLY A 268 17.07 -13.36 0.97
CA GLY A 268 17.14 -14.70 1.57
C GLY A 268 18.29 -14.86 2.56
N ILE A 269 18.18 -15.89 3.41
CA ILE A 269 19.19 -16.21 4.44
C ILE A 269 20.22 -17.26 3.94
N GLU A 270 20.04 -17.76 2.72
CA GLU A 270 20.87 -18.80 2.14
C GLU A 270 22.31 -18.32 1.92
N GLU A 271 23.26 -19.25 1.95
CA GLU A 271 24.66 -18.97 1.68
C GLU A 271 24.86 -18.57 0.21
N GLY A 272 25.68 -17.55 -0.04
CA GLY A 272 25.98 -17.07 -1.39
C GLY A 272 25.00 -16.01 -1.94
N VAL A 273 23.87 -15.73 -1.27
CA VAL A 273 22.96 -14.65 -1.68
C VAL A 273 23.62 -13.29 -1.45
N LEU A 274 23.68 -12.48 -2.53
CA LEU A 274 24.22 -11.12 -2.53
C LEU A 274 23.15 -10.10 -2.13
N ASN A 275 23.59 -9.02 -1.50
CA ASN A 275 22.77 -7.86 -1.19
C ASN A 275 23.64 -6.60 -1.09
N TYR A 276 23.08 -5.46 -0.72
CA TYR A 276 23.85 -4.22 -0.63
C TYR A 276 25.00 -4.27 0.41
N SER A 277 24.87 -5.07 1.48
CA SER A 277 25.98 -5.23 2.43
C SER A 277 27.16 -5.97 1.81
N SER A 278 26.92 -6.85 0.84
CA SER A 278 27.96 -7.61 0.13
C SER A 278 28.92 -6.69 -0.63
N VAL A 279 28.43 -5.55 -1.16
CA VAL A 279 29.28 -4.53 -1.80
C VAL A 279 30.28 -3.97 -0.80
N LEU A 280 29.81 -3.61 0.41
CA LEU A 280 30.69 -3.07 1.45
C LEU A 280 31.65 -4.13 1.99
N ILE A 281 31.18 -5.36 2.23
CA ILE A 281 32.04 -6.46 2.70
C ILE A 281 33.17 -6.71 1.71
N HIS A 282 32.85 -6.80 0.41
CA HIS A 282 33.82 -7.15 -0.61
C HIS A 282 34.91 -6.09 -0.79
N TYR A 283 34.56 -4.80 -0.79
CA TYR A 283 35.49 -3.71 -1.12
C TYR A 283 36.06 -2.97 0.09
N THR A 284 35.38 -2.99 1.24
CA THR A 284 35.81 -2.22 2.44
C THR A 284 36.06 -3.10 3.66
N GLY A 285 35.73 -4.39 3.56
CA GLY A 285 35.86 -5.35 4.64
C GLY A 285 34.60 -5.51 5.51
N PRO A 286 34.59 -6.53 6.38
CA PRO A 286 33.39 -6.98 7.08
C PRO A 286 32.78 -5.95 8.03
N ALA A 287 33.58 -5.04 8.60
CA ALA A 287 33.12 -4.11 9.61
C ALA A 287 32.00 -3.17 9.11
N LEU A 288 32.20 -2.56 7.91
CA LEU A 288 31.17 -1.68 7.32
C LEU A 288 29.97 -2.48 6.81
N GLY A 289 30.17 -3.69 6.28
CA GLY A 289 29.07 -4.57 5.89
C GLY A 289 28.20 -4.98 7.06
N ILE A 290 28.79 -5.37 8.19
CA ILE A 290 28.07 -5.69 9.43
C ILE A 290 27.32 -4.45 9.96
N ALA A 291 27.97 -3.28 9.95
CA ALA A 291 27.31 -2.03 10.33
C ALA A 291 26.09 -1.74 9.46
N PHE A 292 26.20 -1.96 8.13
CA PHE A 292 25.07 -1.84 7.21
C PHE A 292 23.93 -2.81 7.59
N MET A 293 24.24 -4.08 7.84
CA MET A 293 23.23 -5.09 8.21
C MET A 293 22.51 -4.72 9.51
N ILE A 294 23.22 -4.28 10.53
CA ILE A 294 22.62 -3.80 11.78
C ILE A 294 21.66 -2.63 11.50
N MET A 295 22.09 -1.67 10.67
CA MET A 295 21.27 -0.52 10.33
C MET A 295 20.06 -0.92 9.46
N ALA A 296 20.18 -1.92 8.60
CA ALA A 296 19.08 -2.48 7.85
C ALA A 296 17.99 -3.06 8.77
N VAL A 297 18.39 -3.83 9.78
CA VAL A 297 17.48 -4.36 10.81
C VAL A 297 16.77 -3.23 11.55
N VAL A 298 17.53 -2.26 12.04
CA VAL A 298 16.99 -1.11 12.79
C VAL A 298 16.03 -0.29 11.93
N SER A 299 16.36 -0.04 10.66
CA SER A 299 15.52 0.71 9.73
C SER A 299 14.23 -0.03 9.41
N SER A 300 14.29 -1.33 9.13
CA SER A 300 13.11 -2.16 8.88
C SER A 300 12.17 -2.22 10.11
N CYS A 301 12.74 -2.34 11.32
CA CYS A 301 11.98 -2.26 12.56
C CYS A 301 11.36 -0.87 12.77
N SER A 302 12.06 0.21 12.43
CA SER A 302 11.54 1.58 12.53
C SER A 302 10.38 1.83 11.56
N THR A 303 10.48 1.31 10.34
CA THR A 303 9.39 1.35 9.35
C THR A 303 8.18 0.58 9.84
N THR A 304 8.36 -0.66 10.30
CA THR A 304 7.29 -1.47 10.90
C THR A 304 6.60 -0.73 12.05
N ASN A 305 7.39 -0.11 12.93
CA ASN A 305 6.88 0.67 14.06
C ASN A 305 6.01 1.86 13.60
N SER A 306 6.45 2.60 12.58
CA SER A 306 5.71 3.73 12.01
C SER A 306 4.43 3.29 11.30
N ILE A 307 4.45 2.12 10.64
CA ILE A 307 3.29 1.50 9.99
C ILE A 307 2.27 1.03 11.03
N ILE A 308 2.70 0.43 12.14
CA ILE A 308 1.81 0.06 13.25
C ILE A 308 1.11 1.32 13.79
N ALA A 309 1.86 2.38 14.01
CA ALA A 309 1.29 3.65 14.46
C ALA A 309 0.21 4.15 13.50
N SER A 310 0.52 4.29 12.21
CA SER A 310 -0.41 4.81 11.21
C SER A 310 -1.60 3.88 10.97
N GLY A 311 -1.38 2.58 10.83
CA GLY A 311 -2.40 1.57 10.55
C GLY A 311 -3.42 1.38 11.66
N SER A 312 -3.03 1.61 12.90
CA SER A 312 -3.94 1.51 14.04
C SER A 312 -5.07 2.56 14.04
N ARG A 313 -4.92 3.69 13.34
CA ARG A 313 -5.95 4.74 13.22
C ARG A 313 -7.11 4.32 12.32
N LEU A 314 -6.89 3.36 11.44
CA LEU A 314 -7.89 2.94 10.45
C LEU A 314 -9.12 2.26 11.09
N PHE A 315 -8.93 1.43 12.10
CA PHE A 315 -10.05 0.89 12.87
C PHE A 315 -10.70 1.93 13.79
N LEU A 316 -9.89 2.83 14.34
CA LEU A 316 -10.37 3.88 15.20
C LEU A 316 -11.43 4.73 14.50
N ILE A 317 -11.16 5.24 13.29
CA ILE A 317 -12.07 6.08 12.52
C ILE A 317 -13.36 5.33 12.13
N LEU A 318 -13.28 4.04 11.80
CA LEU A 318 -14.45 3.21 11.50
C LEU A 318 -15.33 3.03 12.74
N ALA A 319 -14.73 2.84 13.93
CA ALA A 319 -15.47 2.69 15.18
C ALA A 319 -16.13 4.01 15.58
N GLU A 320 -15.47 5.15 15.37
CA GLU A 320 -16.05 6.48 15.58
C GLU A 320 -17.23 6.76 14.65
N ASP A 321 -17.20 6.25 13.41
CA ASP A 321 -18.32 6.38 12.46
C ASP A 321 -19.37 5.27 12.60
N ASN A 322 -19.33 4.46 13.67
CA ASN A 322 -20.20 3.32 13.90
C ASN A 322 -20.22 2.30 12.75
N LEU A 323 -19.08 2.09 12.13
CA LEU A 323 -18.89 1.12 11.04
C LEU A 323 -18.08 -0.11 11.46
N CYS A 324 -17.78 -0.24 12.76
CA CYS A 324 -17.20 -1.43 13.36
C CYS A 324 -17.47 -1.45 14.88
N PRO A 325 -17.11 -2.52 15.60
CA PRO A 325 -17.35 -2.62 17.05
C PRO A 325 -16.76 -1.45 17.84
N GLY A 326 -17.54 -0.85 18.72
CA GLY A 326 -17.14 0.32 19.50
C GLY A 326 -15.94 0.11 20.43
N PHE A 327 -15.61 -1.13 20.81
CA PHE A 327 -14.41 -1.39 21.62
C PHE A 327 -13.10 -1.06 20.88
N LEU A 328 -13.12 -1.05 19.55
CA LEU A 328 -11.97 -0.70 18.72
C LEU A 328 -11.60 0.79 18.79
N SER A 329 -12.50 1.64 19.26
CA SER A 329 -12.19 3.06 19.53
C SER A 329 -11.58 3.30 20.92
N LYS A 330 -11.46 2.25 21.77
CA LYS A 330 -10.90 2.42 23.12
C LYS A 330 -9.41 2.72 23.08
N LEU A 331 -9.05 3.87 23.66
CA LEU A 331 -7.66 4.29 23.81
C LEU A 331 -7.09 3.81 25.14
N THR A 332 -5.77 3.58 25.19
CA THR A 332 -5.03 3.34 26.43
C THR A 332 -5.15 4.56 27.36
N LYS A 333 -5.20 4.35 28.67
CA LYS A 333 -5.41 5.43 29.65
C LYS A 333 -4.28 6.48 29.65
N LYS A 334 -3.02 6.04 29.56
CA LYS A 334 -1.83 6.88 29.71
C LYS A 334 -1.33 7.42 28.36
N SER A 335 -1.13 6.57 27.37
CA SER A 335 -0.53 6.93 26.07
C SER A 335 -1.55 7.40 25.03
N LYS A 336 -2.87 7.22 25.28
CA LYS A 336 -3.95 7.53 24.33
C LYS A 336 -3.83 6.83 22.98
N MET A 337 -3.25 5.62 22.97
CA MET A 337 -3.08 4.81 21.78
C MET A 337 -4.24 3.83 21.60
N PRO A 338 -4.67 3.49 20.36
CA PRO A 338 -5.76 2.57 20.09
C PRO A 338 -5.32 1.12 20.40
N PHE A 339 -5.67 0.62 21.58
CA PHE A 339 -5.18 -0.66 22.10
C PHE A 339 -5.53 -1.85 21.18
N TRP A 340 -6.81 -2.06 20.92
CA TRP A 340 -7.25 -3.22 20.15
C TRP A 340 -6.80 -3.22 18.69
N PRO A 341 -6.85 -2.10 17.95
CA PRO A 341 -6.30 -2.04 16.60
C PRO A 341 -4.82 -2.42 16.53
N ILE A 342 -4.00 -1.99 17.50
CA ILE A 342 -2.58 -2.36 17.58
C ILE A 342 -2.42 -3.87 17.80
N ILE A 343 -3.21 -4.47 18.70
CA ILE A 343 -3.15 -5.91 18.98
C ILE A 343 -3.59 -6.73 17.75
N ILE A 344 -4.70 -6.35 17.08
CA ILE A 344 -5.16 -7.06 15.88
C ILE A 344 -4.08 -7.01 14.79
N LEU A 345 -3.47 -5.85 14.59
CA LEU A 345 -2.41 -5.65 13.62
C LEU A 345 -1.19 -6.54 13.94
N ALA A 346 -0.80 -6.63 15.21
CA ALA A 346 0.29 -7.50 15.65
C ALA A 346 -0.02 -8.98 15.39
N VAL A 347 -1.23 -9.45 15.71
CA VAL A 347 -1.64 -10.85 15.48
C VAL A 347 -1.60 -11.17 13.98
N VAL A 348 -2.15 -10.31 13.13
CA VAL A 348 -2.11 -10.50 11.67
C VAL A 348 -0.66 -10.55 11.19
N THR A 349 0.20 -9.65 11.65
CA THR A 349 1.61 -9.64 11.28
C THR A 349 2.32 -10.94 11.69
N ILE A 350 2.07 -11.45 12.91
CA ILE A 350 2.66 -12.71 13.40
C ILE A 350 2.28 -13.89 12.49
N ILE A 351 1.07 -13.91 11.95
CA ILE A 351 0.66 -14.95 11.00
C ILE A 351 1.47 -14.80 9.70
N PHE A 352 1.57 -13.59 9.18
CA PHE A 352 2.16 -13.33 7.86
C PHE A 352 3.69 -13.32 7.83
N VAL A 353 4.40 -13.16 8.94
CA VAL A 353 5.88 -13.26 8.97
C VAL A 353 6.41 -14.66 8.68
N ASN A 354 5.53 -15.67 8.58
CA ASN A 354 5.92 -17.03 8.17
C ASN A 354 5.96 -17.22 6.65
N PHE A 355 5.42 -16.26 5.88
CA PHE A 355 5.55 -16.25 4.42
C PHE A 355 6.84 -15.53 4.03
N ASP A 356 7.34 -15.85 2.82
CA ASP A 356 8.46 -15.14 2.25
C ASP A 356 8.05 -13.76 1.70
N PHE A 357 9.05 -12.93 1.44
CA PHE A 357 8.86 -11.55 0.99
C PHE A 357 8.01 -11.46 -0.28
N SER A 358 8.36 -12.25 -1.30
CA SER A 358 7.68 -12.22 -2.61
C SER A 358 6.21 -12.60 -2.49
N MET A 359 5.89 -13.62 -1.69
CA MET A 359 4.51 -14.05 -1.46
C MET A 359 3.68 -12.95 -0.76
N ILE A 360 4.24 -12.30 0.25
CA ILE A 360 3.56 -11.18 0.94
C ILE A 360 3.26 -10.05 -0.04
N VAL A 361 4.25 -9.67 -0.87
CA VAL A 361 4.12 -8.59 -1.85
C VAL A 361 3.07 -8.93 -2.90
N ASN A 362 3.06 -10.17 -3.41
CA ASN A 362 2.08 -10.63 -4.39
C ASN A 362 0.64 -10.62 -3.85
N ILE A 363 0.43 -10.90 -2.57
CA ILE A 363 -0.89 -10.81 -1.93
C ILE A 363 -1.32 -9.34 -1.75
N VAL A 364 -0.38 -8.44 -1.44
CA VAL A 364 -0.68 -7.05 -1.08
C VAL A 364 -0.81 -6.14 -2.30
N SER A 365 -0.02 -6.35 -3.34
CA SER A 365 0.03 -5.47 -4.51
C SER A 365 -1.32 -5.31 -5.24
N PRO A 366 -2.18 -6.33 -5.40
CA PRO A 366 -3.53 -6.16 -5.94
C PRO A 366 -4.37 -5.14 -5.18
N VAL A 367 -4.25 -5.16 -3.84
CA VAL A 367 -4.96 -4.21 -2.97
C VAL A 367 -4.50 -2.78 -3.24
N LEU A 368 -3.18 -2.60 -3.40
CA LEU A 368 -2.58 -1.29 -3.65
C LEU A 368 -3.04 -0.70 -4.99
N PHE A 369 -3.15 -1.52 -6.04
CA PHE A 369 -3.67 -1.07 -7.33
C PHE A 369 -5.08 -0.47 -7.19
N ILE A 370 -5.99 -1.22 -6.60
CA ILE A 370 -7.38 -0.82 -6.43
C ILE A 370 -7.50 0.44 -5.58
N LEU A 371 -6.78 0.47 -4.47
CA LEU A 371 -6.77 1.57 -3.52
C LEU A 371 -6.30 2.88 -4.16
N TYR A 372 -5.14 2.86 -4.80
CA TYR A 372 -4.53 4.08 -5.30
C TYR A 372 -5.20 4.62 -6.55
N VAL A 373 -5.66 3.74 -7.44
CA VAL A 373 -6.50 4.14 -8.58
C VAL A 373 -7.83 4.72 -8.11
N GLY A 374 -8.47 4.11 -7.10
CA GLY A 374 -9.68 4.63 -6.49
C GLY A 374 -9.51 6.04 -5.92
N LEU A 375 -8.39 6.33 -5.26
CA LEU A 375 -8.07 7.66 -4.73
C LEU A 375 -7.78 8.69 -5.83
N ALA A 376 -7.18 8.30 -6.94
CA ALA A 376 -7.02 9.18 -8.09
C ALA A 376 -8.39 9.61 -8.66
N PHE A 377 -9.37 8.72 -8.70
CA PHE A 377 -10.76 9.09 -9.05
C PHE A 377 -11.40 10.00 -8.00
N ALA A 378 -11.16 9.75 -6.70
CA ALA A 378 -11.64 10.64 -5.63
C ALA A 378 -11.07 12.04 -5.77
N PHE A 379 -9.78 12.17 -6.08
CA PHE A 379 -9.12 13.45 -6.37
C PHE A 379 -9.83 14.24 -7.48
N LEU A 380 -10.18 13.59 -8.61
CA LEU A 380 -10.93 14.25 -9.68
C LEU A 380 -12.32 14.71 -9.23
N LYS A 381 -13.03 13.85 -8.49
CA LYS A 381 -14.37 14.15 -8.00
C LYS A 381 -14.37 15.31 -7.01
N ILE A 382 -13.37 15.33 -6.10
CA ILE A 382 -13.20 16.39 -5.10
C ILE A 382 -12.84 17.71 -5.77
N ARG A 383 -11.99 17.73 -6.80
CA ARG A 383 -11.70 18.94 -7.59
C ARG A 383 -12.91 19.49 -8.32
N LYS A 384 -13.88 18.63 -8.71
CA LYS A 384 -15.15 19.09 -9.29
C LYS A 384 -16.08 19.64 -8.23
N LYS A 385 -16.11 19.02 -7.03
CA LYS A 385 -17.00 19.41 -5.93
C LYS A 385 -16.55 20.66 -5.18
N TYR A 386 -15.23 20.82 -5.06
CA TYR A 386 -14.55 21.94 -4.42
C TYR A 386 -13.54 22.52 -5.42
N PRO A 387 -13.93 23.51 -6.25
CA PRO A 387 -13.06 24.10 -7.27
C PRO A 387 -11.78 24.67 -6.67
N VAL A 388 -10.66 24.47 -7.37
CA VAL A 388 -9.35 24.89 -6.84
C VAL A 388 -9.20 26.41 -6.75
N GLU A 389 -9.94 27.14 -7.56
CA GLU A 389 -9.99 28.60 -7.61
C GLU A 389 -10.59 29.21 -6.33
N GLU A 390 -11.42 28.45 -5.62
CA GLU A 390 -12.09 28.89 -4.36
C GLU A 390 -11.31 28.48 -3.11
N ARG A 391 -10.17 27.78 -3.24
CA ARG A 391 -9.41 27.25 -2.12
C ARG A 391 -8.38 28.24 -1.60
N THR A 392 -8.29 28.34 -0.28
CA THR A 392 -7.25 29.09 0.43
C THR A 392 -6.04 28.23 0.80
N VAL A 393 -6.12 26.90 0.58
CA VAL A 393 -5.08 25.93 0.89
C VAL A 393 -4.30 25.55 -0.37
N TRP A 394 -3.16 24.91 -0.16
CA TRP A 394 -2.31 24.47 -1.29
C TRP A 394 -3.04 23.50 -2.22
N TYR A 395 -2.83 23.66 -3.52
CA TYR A 395 -3.27 22.73 -4.56
C TYR A 395 -2.23 22.63 -5.68
N ALA A 396 -2.21 21.51 -6.38
CA ALA A 396 -1.31 21.28 -7.51
C ALA A 396 -1.80 22.02 -8.76
N LYS A 397 -0.92 22.83 -9.38
CA LYS A 397 -1.21 23.56 -10.62
C LYS A 397 -1.13 22.63 -11.83
N GLY A 398 -1.87 22.88 -12.91
CA GLY A 398 -1.76 22.14 -14.16
C GLY A 398 -3.10 21.79 -14.85
N GLY A 399 -4.23 22.15 -14.27
CA GLY A 399 -5.55 22.07 -14.91
C GLY A 399 -5.92 20.69 -15.47
N LYS A 400 -6.28 20.61 -16.75
CA LYS A 400 -6.68 19.36 -17.43
C LYS A 400 -5.51 18.40 -17.60
N ALA A 401 -4.31 18.91 -17.93
CA ALA A 401 -3.11 18.09 -18.12
C ALA A 401 -2.71 17.35 -16.83
N LEU A 402 -2.76 18.02 -15.67
CA LEU A 402 -2.49 17.38 -14.39
C LEU A 402 -3.49 16.26 -14.09
N LYS A 403 -4.80 16.50 -14.34
CA LYS A 403 -5.84 15.50 -14.15
C LYS A 403 -5.60 14.27 -15.03
N ALA A 404 -5.27 14.48 -16.30
CA ALA A 404 -4.94 13.42 -17.24
C ALA A 404 -3.69 12.64 -16.80
N TYR A 405 -2.65 13.33 -16.34
CA TYR A 405 -1.43 12.73 -15.84
C TYR A 405 -1.69 11.85 -14.61
N VAL A 406 -2.41 12.36 -13.61
CA VAL A 406 -2.69 11.61 -12.37
C VAL A 406 -3.51 10.36 -12.68
N ILE A 407 -4.58 10.47 -13.47
CA ILE A 407 -5.41 9.30 -13.82
C ILE A 407 -4.68 8.39 -14.79
N GLY A 408 -4.08 8.94 -15.85
CA GLY A 408 -3.43 8.15 -16.90
C GLY A 408 -2.27 7.31 -16.36
N GLY A 409 -1.40 7.88 -15.55
CA GLY A 409 -0.29 7.16 -14.92
C GLY A 409 -0.78 6.04 -14.00
N MET A 410 -1.67 6.39 -13.07
CA MET A 410 -2.20 5.42 -12.09
C MET A 410 -3.00 4.30 -12.77
N PHE A 411 -3.84 4.64 -13.76
CA PHE A 411 -4.65 3.65 -14.48
C PHE A 411 -3.77 2.73 -15.34
N LEU A 412 -2.80 3.30 -16.07
CA LEU A 412 -1.89 2.54 -16.92
C LEU A 412 -1.10 1.50 -16.11
N ILE A 413 -0.43 1.94 -15.05
CA ILE A 413 0.36 1.06 -14.18
C ILE A 413 -0.55 0.03 -13.48
N GLY A 414 -1.69 0.48 -12.93
CA GLY A 414 -2.63 -0.40 -12.24
C GLY A 414 -3.27 -1.45 -13.15
N PHE A 415 -3.69 -1.06 -14.35
CA PHE A 415 -4.30 -1.97 -15.31
C PHE A 415 -3.29 -3.00 -15.84
N ILE A 416 -2.11 -2.55 -16.28
CA ILE A 416 -1.05 -3.45 -16.72
C ILE A 416 -0.68 -4.40 -15.59
N GLY A 417 -0.44 -3.88 -14.38
CA GLY A 417 -0.07 -4.70 -13.23
C GLY A 417 -1.07 -5.81 -12.92
N ILE A 418 -2.38 -5.53 -12.96
CA ILE A 418 -3.41 -6.56 -12.74
C ILE A 418 -3.42 -7.61 -13.86
N MET A 419 -3.18 -7.19 -15.12
CA MET A 419 -3.27 -8.09 -16.27
C MET A 419 -2.04 -8.98 -16.46
N VAL A 420 -0.85 -8.48 -16.14
CA VAL A 420 0.41 -9.20 -16.41
C VAL A 420 0.95 -10.02 -15.22
N ASN A 421 0.37 -9.86 -14.04
CA ASN A 421 0.78 -10.62 -12.84
C ASN A 421 0.13 -12.00 -12.71
N GLY A 422 -0.61 -12.43 -13.72
CA GLY A 422 -1.13 -13.78 -13.79
C GLY A 422 -2.49 -13.99 -13.12
N LEU A 423 -2.98 -15.25 -13.25
CA LEU A 423 -4.31 -15.66 -12.80
C LEU A 423 -4.48 -15.52 -11.29
N GLU A 424 -3.45 -15.81 -10.50
CA GLU A 424 -3.48 -15.67 -9.05
C GLU A 424 -3.74 -14.23 -8.62
N PHE A 425 -2.90 -13.32 -9.12
CA PHE A 425 -2.98 -11.90 -8.82
C PHE A 425 -4.32 -11.31 -9.29
N PHE A 426 -4.77 -11.70 -10.48
CA PHE A 426 -6.06 -11.33 -11.03
C PHE A 426 -7.21 -11.78 -10.13
N THR A 427 -7.22 -13.06 -9.74
CA THR A 427 -8.27 -13.64 -8.89
C THR A 427 -8.28 -12.97 -7.49
N PHE A 428 -7.12 -12.81 -6.87
CA PHE A 428 -6.99 -12.12 -5.58
C PHE A 428 -7.47 -10.67 -5.65
N SER A 429 -7.18 -9.94 -6.74
CA SER A 429 -7.65 -8.57 -6.95
C SER A 429 -9.18 -8.48 -6.85
N PHE A 430 -9.89 -9.42 -7.49
CA PHE A 430 -11.35 -9.46 -7.45
C PHE A 430 -11.88 -9.83 -6.07
N LEU A 431 -11.35 -10.87 -5.44
CA LEU A 431 -11.77 -11.32 -4.11
C LEU A 431 -11.61 -10.20 -3.07
N ILE A 432 -10.45 -9.55 -3.05
CA ILE A 432 -10.16 -8.46 -2.12
C ILE A 432 -11.09 -7.27 -2.36
N THR A 433 -11.32 -6.91 -3.62
CA THR A 433 -12.17 -5.78 -3.95
C THR A 433 -13.61 -6.03 -3.51
N VAL A 434 -14.15 -7.21 -3.77
CA VAL A 434 -15.50 -7.60 -3.35
C VAL A 434 -15.60 -7.71 -1.83
N SER A 435 -14.54 -8.15 -1.14
CA SER A 435 -14.52 -8.28 0.33
C SER A 435 -14.87 -6.96 1.04
N GLY A 436 -14.43 -5.82 0.50
CA GLY A 436 -14.75 -4.50 1.05
C GLY A 436 -16.25 -4.19 1.01
N LEU A 437 -16.93 -4.54 -0.09
CA LEU A 437 -18.39 -4.35 -0.21
C LEU A 437 -19.16 -5.29 0.71
N VAL A 438 -18.75 -6.56 0.79
CA VAL A 438 -19.36 -7.54 1.70
C VAL A 438 -19.21 -7.10 3.14
N ALA A 439 -18.00 -6.71 3.53
CA ALA A 439 -17.72 -6.18 4.87
C ALA A 439 -18.57 -4.93 5.15
N TYR A 440 -18.67 -3.98 4.20
CA TYR A 440 -19.49 -2.79 4.36
C TYR A 440 -20.96 -3.15 4.66
N VAL A 441 -21.56 -4.01 3.86
CA VAL A 441 -22.96 -4.43 4.05
C VAL A 441 -23.17 -5.05 5.43
N ALA A 442 -22.26 -5.94 5.85
CA ALA A 442 -22.31 -6.59 7.15
C ALA A 442 -22.17 -5.57 8.30
N PHE A 443 -21.12 -4.77 8.29
CA PHE A 443 -20.82 -3.81 9.35
C PHE A 443 -21.87 -2.67 9.41
N LYS A 444 -22.32 -2.17 8.26
CA LYS A 444 -23.36 -1.14 8.19
C LYS A 444 -24.68 -1.63 8.82
N ARG A 445 -25.08 -2.86 8.52
CA ARG A 445 -26.30 -3.46 9.09
C ARG A 445 -26.17 -3.74 10.59
N LEU A 446 -24.99 -4.17 11.05
CA LEU A 446 -24.73 -4.51 12.45
C LEU A 446 -24.58 -3.26 13.33
N TYR A 447 -23.86 -2.26 12.86
CA TYR A 447 -23.45 -1.11 13.67
C TYR A 447 -24.16 0.19 13.31
N GLY A 448 -24.76 0.32 12.11
CA GLY A 448 -25.62 1.44 11.68
C GLY A 448 -24.89 2.59 10.98
N GLY A 449 -23.57 2.73 11.10
CA GLY A 449 -22.77 3.74 10.42
C GLY A 449 -23.14 5.18 10.79
N LEU A 450 -22.89 6.11 9.87
CA LEU A 450 -23.14 7.54 10.05
C LEU A 450 -24.60 7.90 10.35
N TYR A 451 -25.54 7.06 9.97
CA TYR A 451 -26.96 7.24 10.33
C TYR A 451 -27.15 7.38 11.84
N LYS A 452 -26.39 6.64 12.67
CA LYS A 452 -26.47 6.77 14.13
C LYS A 452 -25.94 8.11 14.66
N LYS A 453 -25.05 8.78 13.92
CA LYS A 453 -24.54 10.10 14.31
C LYS A 453 -25.54 11.21 13.97
N ASP A 454 -26.06 11.19 12.74
CA ASP A 454 -27.04 12.17 12.27
C ASP A 454 -27.98 11.53 11.26
N PRO A 455 -29.17 11.06 11.71
CA PRO A 455 -30.17 10.43 10.85
C PRO A 455 -30.72 11.34 9.75
N LYS A 456 -30.74 12.67 9.97
CA LYS A 456 -31.24 13.64 8.99
C LYS A 456 -30.25 13.85 7.87
N LYS A 457 -28.97 13.94 8.21
CA LYS A 457 -27.89 14.18 7.24
C LYS A 457 -27.52 12.90 6.44
N TYR A 458 -27.63 11.72 7.06
CA TYR A 458 -27.25 10.43 6.48
C TYR A 458 -28.42 9.43 6.48
N PRO A 459 -29.48 9.71 5.72
CA PRO A 459 -30.65 8.84 5.68
C PRO A 459 -30.30 7.45 5.16
N ILE A 460 -30.98 6.44 5.68
CA ILE A 460 -30.88 5.05 5.23
C ILE A 460 -32.17 4.63 4.54
N ASN A 461 -32.04 3.69 3.61
CA ASN A 461 -33.18 3.01 3.04
C ASN A 461 -33.76 2.03 4.08
N PRO A 462 -35.06 2.16 4.46
CA PRO A 462 -35.64 1.33 5.53
C PRO A 462 -35.64 -0.18 5.23
N LYS A 463 -35.70 -0.57 3.94
CA LYS A 463 -35.73 -1.97 3.51
C LYS A 463 -34.35 -2.62 3.55
N THR A 464 -33.33 -1.91 3.08
CA THR A 464 -31.97 -2.46 2.96
C THR A 464 -31.10 -2.19 4.18
N LYS A 465 -31.44 -1.17 4.99
CA LYS A 465 -30.63 -0.62 6.10
C LYS A 465 -29.27 -0.07 5.66
N LEU A 466 -29.09 0.16 4.35
CA LEU A 466 -27.90 0.80 3.77
C LEU A 466 -28.16 2.28 3.53
N ALA A 467 -27.10 3.06 3.31
CA ALA A 467 -27.27 4.46 2.96
C ALA A 467 -27.98 4.60 1.58
N GLN A 468 -28.70 5.70 1.43
CA GLN A 468 -29.46 5.96 0.21
C GLN A 468 -28.52 6.03 -1.00
N GLY A 469 -28.83 5.32 -2.05
CA GLY A 469 -28.00 5.22 -3.26
C GLY A 469 -26.94 4.12 -3.25
N ASP A 470 -26.66 3.46 -2.13
CA ASP A 470 -25.59 2.45 -2.06
C ASP A 470 -25.90 1.23 -2.93
N VAL A 471 -27.15 0.76 -2.95
CA VAL A 471 -27.52 -0.44 -3.70
C VAL A 471 -27.29 -0.27 -5.21
N TRP A 472 -27.73 0.85 -5.81
CA TRP A 472 -27.52 1.07 -7.24
C TRP A 472 -26.04 1.36 -7.57
N ARG A 473 -25.28 1.98 -6.64
CA ARG A 473 -23.84 2.17 -6.80
C ARG A 473 -23.09 0.85 -6.77
N MET A 474 -23.45 -0.07 -5.85
CA MET A 474 -22.96 -1.45 -5.88
C MET A 474 -23.31 -2.14 -7.20
N GLY A 475 -24.53 -1.89 -7.74
CA GLY A 475 -24.95 -2.39 -9.04
C GLY A 475 -23.99 -1.95 -10.15
N ILE A 476 -23.67 -0.66 -10.25
CA ILE A 476 -22.70 -0.14 -11.23
C ILE A 476 -21.32 -0.79 -11.04
N PHE A 477 -20.89 -0.89 -9.78
CA PHE A 477 -19.60 -1.51 -9.48
C PHE A 477 -19.56 -2.96 -9.98
N PHE A 478 -20.53 -3.79 -9.62
CA PHE A 478 -20.57 -5.19 -10.05
C PHE A 478 -20.73 -5.35 -11.56
N MET A 479 -21.44 -4.44 -12.25
CA MET A 479 -21.49 -4.44 -13.73
C MET A 479 -20.09 -4.22 -14.32
N ILE A 480 -19.41 -3.15 -13.94
CA ILE A 480 -18.11 -2.80 -14.51
C ILE A 480 -17.08 -3.87 -14.13
N PHE A 481 -17.03 -4.22 -12.84
CA PHE A 481 -16.03 -5.14 -12.30
C PHE A 481 -16.25 -6.57 -12.80
N GLY A 482 -17.51 -7.02 -12.90
CA GLY A 482 -17.87 -8.31 -13.50
C GLY A 482 -17.47 -8.38 -14.96
N LEU A 483 -17.70 -7.32 -15.75
CA LEU A 483 -17.25 -7.25 -17.14
C LEU A 483 -15.72 -7.26 -17.25
N LEU A 484 -15.02 -6.53 -16.39
CA LEU A 484 -13.55 -6.55 -16.36
C LEU A 484 -13.01 -7.95 -16.03
N MET A 485 -13.64 -8.64 -15.07
CA MET A 485 -13.29 -10.01 -14.72
C MET A 485 -13.57 -10.98 -15.89
N PHE A 486 -14.70 -10.84 -16.54
CA PHE A 486 -15.07 -11.65 -17.70
C PHE A 486 -14.08 -11.46 -18.85
N ILE A 487 -13.83 -10.22 -19.28
CA ILE A 487 -12.91 -9.90 -20.38
C ILE A 487 -11.47 -10.27 -20.00
N GLY A 488 -11.03 -9.92 -18.79
CA GLY A 488 -9.67 -10.21 -18.30
C GLY A 488 -9.36 -11.72 -18.28
N SER A 489 -10.36 -12.57 -18.00
CA SER A 489 -10.18 -14.02 -18.05
C SER A 489 -9.79 -14.54 -19.43
N PHE A 490 -10.23 -13.89 -20.52
CA PHE A 490 -9.80 -14.24 -21.88
C PHE A 490 -8.38 -13.75 -22.14
N VAL A 491 -8.02 -12.56 -21.67
CA VAL A 491 -6.67 -12.01 -21.81
C VAL A 491 -5.66 -12.92 -21.10
N ILE A 492 -5.95 -13.31 -19.87
CA ILE A 492 -5.06 -14.21 -19.10
C ILE A 492 -5.00 -15.59 -19.75
N SER A 493 -6.14 -16.16 -20.17
CA SER A 493 -6.15 -17.45 -20.87
C SER A 493 -5.35 -17.42 -22.18
N TRP A 494 -5.32 -16.29 -22.88
CA TRP A 494 -4.49 -16.11 -24.06
C TRP A 494 -3.01 -15.98 -23.72
N TYR A 495 -2.68 -15.17 -22.72
CA TYR A 495 -1.31 -14.88 -22.33
C TYR A 495 -0.64 -16.06 -21.61
N GLU A 496 -1.30 -16.66 -20.61
CA GLU A 496 -0.73 -17.76 -19.81
C GLU A 496 -1.01 -19.15 -20.40
N GLY A 497 -1.84 -19.26 -21.42
CA GLY A 497 -2.32 -20.55 -21.94
C GLY A 497 -1.23 -21.51 -22.40
N SER A 498 -0.04 -21.02 -22.75
CA SER A 498 1.08 -21.84 -23.18
C SER A 498 1.89 -22.45 -22.02
N TRP A 499 2.01 -21.77 -20.90
CA TRP A 499 2.84 -22.18 -19.75
C TRP A 499 2.05 -22.39 -18.45
N GLY A 500 0.95 -21.65 -18.27
CA GLY A 500 0.14 -21.68 -17.06
C GLY A 500 -0.33 -23.07 -16.65
N PRO A 501 -0.88 -23.90 -17.54
CA PRO A 501 -1.35 -25.24 -17.15
C PRO A 501 -0.28 -26.10 -16.47
N ALA A 502 0.97 -26.06 -16.94
CA ALA A 502 2.09 -26.80 -16.34
C ALA A 502 2.50 -26.17 -14.99
N TYR A 503 2.63 -24.85 -14.95
CA TYR A 503 3.03 -24.10 -13.76
C TYR A 503 2.03 -24.32 -12.59
N TYR A 504 0.71 -24.17 -12.84
CA TYR A 504 -0.29 -24.31 -11.78
C TYR A 504 -0.41 -25.76 -11.28
N LEU A 505 -0.26 -26.74 -12.18
CA LEU A 505 -0.27 -28.15 -11.80
C LEU A 505 0.96 -28.50 -10.94
N GLU A 506 2.14 -28.00 -11.27
CA GLU A 506 3.36 -28.21 -10.51
C GLU A 506 3.32 -27.52 -9.15
N THR A 507 2.82 -26.27 -9.11
CA THR A 507 2.82 -25.45 -7.91
C THR A 507 1.75 -25.89 -6.89
N TYR A 508 0.54 -26.23 -7.36
CA TYR A 508 -0.63 -26.50 -6.50
C TYR A 508 -1.10 -27.95 -6.52
N GLY A 509 -0.49 -28.80 -7.34
CA GLY A 509 -0.86 -30.21 -7.47
C GLY A 509 -2.21 -30.43 -8.16
N GLU A 510 -2.69 -31.69 -8.10
CA GLU A 510 -4.01 -32.05 -8.61
C GLU A 510 -5.11 -31.44 -7.73
N GLY A 511 -5.98 -30.61 -8.30
CA GLY A 511 -7.07 -29.95 -7.60
C GLY A 511 -7.57 -28.70 -8.30
N LEU A 512 -8.44 -27.94 -7.60
CA LEU A 512 -9.05 -26.74 -8.20
C LEU A 512 -8.01 -25.69 -8.58
N LEU A 513 -7.04 -25.41 -7.69
CA LEU A 513 -6.01 -24.38 -7.90
C LEU A 513 -4.98 -24.80 -8.95
N GLY A 514 -4.67 -26.10 -9.07
CA GLY A 514 -3.79 -26.62 -10.11
C GLY A 514 -4.46 -26.77 -11.49
N ASN A 515 -5.77 -26.64 -11.55
CA ASN A 515 -6.51 -26.70 -12.82
C ASN A 515 -6.67 -25.29 -13.43
N PHE A 516 -5.68 -24.86 -14.20
CA PHE A 516 -5.66 -23.54 -14.84
C PHE A 516 -6.94 -23.21 -15.61
N TYR A 517 -7.35 -24.08 -16.54
CA TYR A 517 -8.55 -23.82 -17.36
C TYR A 517 -9.85 -23.89 -16.53
N GLY A 518 -9.87 -24.69 -15.49
CA GLY A 518 -10.96 -24.73 -14.50
C GLY A 518 -11.09 -23.39 -13.79
N MET A 519 -9.97 -22.83 -13.29
CA MET A 519 -9.93 -21.50 -12.64
C MET A 519 -10.32 -20.37 -13.61
N ILE A 520 -9.82 -20.38 -14.84
CA ILE A 520 -10.23 -19.43 -15.88
C ILE A 520 -11.74 -19.51 -16.13
N SER A 521 -12.31 -20.72 -16.21
CA SER A 521 -13.76 -20.92 -16.37
C SER A 521 -14.55 -20.33 -15.19
N ILE A 522 -14.08 -20.55 -13.95
CA ILE A 522 -14.69 -19.95 -12.75
C ILE A 522 -14.64 -18.42 -12.85
N CYS A 523 -13.53 -17.82 -13.22
CA CYS A 523 -13.41 -16.37 -13.40
C CYS A 523 -14.39 -15.84 -14.44
N ARG A 524 -14.58 -16.55 -15.57
CA ARG A 524 -15.58 -16.18 -16.61
C ARG A 524 -17.00 -16.19 -16.06
N TRP A 525 -17.40 -17.27 -15.42
CA TRP A 525 -18.77 -17.40 -14.89
C TRP A 525 -19.02 -16.46 -13.71
N CYS A 526 -18.05 -16.29 -12.81
CA CYS A 526 -18.13 -15.30 -11.73
C CYS A 526 -18.20 -13.87 -12.28
N GLY A 527 -17.43 -13.55 -13.33
CA GLY A 527 -17.46 -12.26 -13.99
C GLY A 527 -18.83 -11.98 -14.64
N LEU A 528 -19.36 -12.92 -15.41
CA LEU A 528 -20.68 -12.80 -16.03
C LEU A 528 -21.78 -12.71 -14.97
N GLY A 529 -21.76 -13.60 -13.98
CA GLY A 529 -22.72 -13.60 -12.87
C GLY A 529 -22.66 -12.30 -12.07
N GLY A 530 -21.46 -11.76 -11.82
CA GLY A 530 -21.24 -10.46 -11.20
C GLY A 530 -21.85 -9.32 -12.02
N ALA A 531 -21.65 -9.30 -13.34
CA ALA A 531 -22.24 -8.30 -14.22
C ALA A 531 -23.78 -8.36 -14.20
N VAL A 532 -24.37 -9.56 -14.28
CA VAL A 532 -25.83 -9.76 -14.17
C VAL A 532 -26.36 -9.31 -12.81
N LEU A 533 -25.71 -9.72 -11.72
CA LEU A 533 -26.04 -9.25 -10.37
C LEU A 533 -25.97 -7.71 -10.29
N GLY A 534 -24.98 -7.11 -10.93
CA GLY A 534 -24.84 -5.67 -11.04
C GLY A 534 -26.06 -4.99 -11.67
N VAL A 535 -26.56 -5.52 -12.78
CA VAL A 535 -27.79 -5.01 -13.42
C VAL A 535 -28.99 -5.12 -12.50
N ILE A 536 -29.14 -6.27 -11.82
CA ILE A 536 -30.24 -6.49 -10.87
C ILE A 536 -30.19 -5.48 -9.73
N LEU A 537 -29.03 -5.32 -9.09
CA LEU A 537 -28.83 -4.37 -8.00
C LEU A 537 -29.05 -2.93 -8.44
N PHE A 538 -28.63 -2.57 -9.65
CA PHE A 538 -28.87 -1.24 -10.21
C PHE A 538 -30.37 -0.95 -10.35
N ILE A 539 -31.12 -1.88 -10.95
CA ILE A 539 -32.58 -1.73 -11.14
C ILE A 539 -33.31 -1.66 -9.79
N ILE A 540 -32.98 -2.58 -8.87
CA ILE A 540 -33.59 -2.61 -7.53
C ILE A 540 -33.25 -1.31 -6.77
N GLY A 541 -31.99 -0.90 -6.77
CA GLY A 541 -31.55 0.31 -6.07
C GLY A 541 -32.25 1.57 -6.59
N ARG A 542 -32.36 1.73 -7.90
CA ARG A 542 -33.08 2.85 -8.51
C ARG A 542 -34.57 2.85 -8.15
N LYS A 543 -35.23 1.70 -8.12
CA LYS A 543 -36.65 1.60 -7.74
C LYS A 543 -36.86 1.89 -6.26
N THR A 544 -35.97 1.45 -5.38
CA THR A 544 -36.13 1.63 -3.93
C THR A 544 -35.77 3.04 -3.46
N ASP A 545 -34.84 3.72 -4.14
CA ASP A 545 -34.40 5.08 -3.75
C ASP A 545 -35.26 6.18 -4.35
N ASN A 546 -35.99 5.95 -5.47
CA ASN A 546 -36.92 6.93 -6.06
C ASN A 546 -38.16 7.18 -5.19
N VAL A 547 -38.44 6.34 -4.21
CA VAL A 547 -39.59 6.51 -3.28
C VAL A 547 -39.35 7.61 -2.24
N SER A 548 -38.13 8.14 -2.12
CA SER A 548 -37.74 9.10 -1.07
C SER A 548 -37.44 10.52 -1.55
N THR A 549 -37.62 10.81 -2.84
CA THR A 549 -37.44 12.18 -3.40
C THR A 549 -38.74 12.99 -3.42
N GLU A 550 -39.85 12.43 -2.93
CA GLU A 550 -41.14 13.12 -2.80
C GLU A 550 -41.52 13.42 -1.34
N CYS A 551 -40.57 13.46 -0.39
CA CYS A 551 -40.82 13.94 0.99
C CYS A 551 -39.86 15.03 1.36
#